data_aaf1afc3930fd69c0fec08fff1de7cef
#
_entry.id   aaf1afc3930fd69c0fec08fff1de7cef
#
_cell.length_a   1.000
_cell.length_b   1.000
_cell.length_c   1.000
_cell.angle_alpha   90.00
_cell.angle_beta   90.00
_cell.angle_gamma   90.00
#
_symmetry.space_group_name_H-M   'P 1'
#
loop_
_entity.id
_entity.type
_entity.pdbx_description
1 polymer ?
#
loop_
_entity_poly.entity_id
_entity_poly.type
_entity_poly.pdbx_seq_one_letter_code
_entity_poly.pdbx_strand_id
1 'polypeptide(L)'
;MSFKRIRTFVVAVTMTAATPVAAYAQIYTWRDATGNLVLSDRPQNAAAATYAVTSTNGLRTTRATAATTTAYDGLISEHAAAHGIRTDLVRAVIQAESAFNPFARSVKGAMGLMQLMPATAVAYGVTNAYDPAENIRAGVAYLKSLLNRYSQNEELALAAYNAGTGAVHKYGNAVPPYRETRNYVSKIQNQAGTRRPMKVYKIVEIKDGREIVRYTNTPPTPDRLK
;
A
#
# COMPACT_ATOMS: atom_id res chain seq x y z
N MET A 1 -83.59 28.03 5.16
CA MET A 1 -82.50 27.27 5.76
C MET A 1 -81.97 26.27 4.73
N SER A 2 -80.82 26.57 4.10
CA SER A 2 -80.22 25.78 2.99
C SER A 2 -79.01 25.05 3.51
N PHE A 3 -79.09 23.73 3.61
CA PHE A 3 -77.95 22.89 4.01
C PHE A 3 -77.04 22.63 2.79
N LYS A 4 -75.83 23.25 2.80
CA LYS A 4 -74.78 22.90 1.85
C LYS A 4 -74.09 21.59 2.24
N ARG A 5 -74.24 20.56 1.41
CA ARG A 5 -73.56 19.29 1.56
C ARG A 5 -72.08 19.46 1.13
N ILE A 6 -71.13 19.32 2.07
CA ILE A 6 -69.72 19.25 1.80
C ILE A 6 -69.40 17.83 1.30
N ARG A 7 -68.93 17.72 0.04
CA ARG A 7 -68.43 16.47 -0.51
C ARG A 7 -66.91 16.38 -0.17
N THR A 8 -66.54 15.47 0.72
CA THR A 8 -65.15 15.13 1.03
C THR A 8 -64.62 14.23 -0.08
N PHE A 9 -63.66 14.73 -0.85
CA PHE A 9 -62.90 13.91 -1.79
C PHE A 9 -61.75 13.25 -1.02
N VAL A 10 -61.77 11.91 -0.93
CA VAL A 10 -60.66 11.11 -0.45
C VAL A 10 -59.78 10.85 -1.66
N VAL A 11 -58.62 11.48 -1.71
CA VAL A 11 -57.56 11.18 -2.69
C VAL A 11 -56.76 10.02 -2.13
N ALA A 12 -56.91 8.84 -2.69
CA ALA A 12 -56.07 7.69 -2.38
C ALA A 12 -54.70 7.88 -3.11
N VAL A 13 -53.64 8.20 -2.36
CA VAL A 13 -52.31 8.19 -2.87
C VAL A 13 -51.80 6.75 -2.88
N THR A 14 -51.77 6.13 -4.04
CA THR A 14 -51.08 4.83 -4.22
C THR A 14 -49.57 5.05 -4.24
N MET A 15 -48.94 4.67 -3.15
CA MET A 15 -47.46 4.66 -3.03
C MET A 15 -46.94 3.44 -3.77
N THR A 16 -46.50 3.61 -5.01
CA THR A 16 -45.75 2.57 -5.75
C THR A 16 -44.39 2.39 -5.10
N ALA A 17 -44.17 1.26 -4.42
CA ALA A 17 -42.90 0.85 -3.91
C ALA A 17 -41.95 0.58 -5.12
N ALA A 18 -41.02 1.48 -5.37
CA ALA A 18 -39.93 1.24 -6.29
C ALA A 18 -38.99 0.19 -5.67
N THR A 19 -39.05 -1.03 -6.17
CA THR A 19 -38.04 -2.05 -5.83
C THR A 19 -36.70 -1.59 -6.35
N PRO A 20 -35.61 -1.60 -5.53
CA PRO A 20 -34.28 -1.29 -6.03
C PRO A 20 -33.87 -2.35 -7.04
N VAL A 21 -33.74 -1.96 -8.30
CA VAL A 21 -33.11 -2.79 -9.33
C VAL A 21 -31.64 -2.87 -8.97
N ALA A 22 -31.19 -4.05 -8.52
CA ALA A 22 -29.78 -4.30 -8.31
C ALA A 22 -29.07 -4.13 -9.68
N ALA A 23 -28.28 -3.08 -9.79
CA ALA A 23 -27.43 -2.84 -10.97
C ALA A 23 -26.32 -3.89 -10.96
N TYR A 24 -26.50 -4.97 -11.68
CA TYR A 24 -25.43 -5.92 -11.97
C TYR A 24 -24.49 -5.28 -12.97
N ALA A 25 -23.21 -5.19 -12.63
CA ALA A 25 -22.18 -4.80 -13.58
C ALA A 25 -22.14 -5.86 -14.69
N GLN A 26 -22.58 -5.49 -15.91
CA GLN A 26 -22.52 -6.37 -17.06
C GLN A 26 -21.18 -6.20 -17.76
N ILE A 27 -20.48 -7.30 -17.99
CA ILE A 27 -19.25 -7.32 -18.77
C ILE A 27 -19.59 -7.81 -20.16
N TYR A 28 -19.22 -7.04 -21.18
CA TYR A 28 -19.37 -7.38 -22.57
C TYR A 28 -18.07 -7.90 -23.14
N THR A 29 -18.14 -8.91 -24.01
CA THR A 29 -16.98 -9.50 -24.64
C THR A 29 -17.17 -9.54 -26.16
N TRP A 30 -16.12 -9.20 -26.90
CA TRP A 30 -16.04 -9.38 -28.35
C TRP A 30 -14.59 -9.63 -28.77
N ARG A 31 -14.40 -10.04 -30.03
CA ARG A 31 -13.07 -10.10 -30.62
C ARG A 31 -12.85 -8.86 -31.50
N ASP A 32 -11.67 -8.24 -31.37
CA ASP A 32 -11.26 -7.16 -32.26
C ASP A 32 -10.89 -7.66 -33.67
N ALA A 33 -10.57 -6.74 -34.58
CA ALA A 33 -10.20 -7.08 -35.95
C ALA A 33 -8.93 -7.93 -36.07
N THR A 34 -8.14 -8.01 -34.99
CA THR A 34 -6.91 -8.81 -34.91
C THR A 34 -7.14 -10.15 -34.19
N GLY A 35 -8.40 -10.44 -33.77
CA GLY A 35 -8.79 -11.71 -33.14
C GLY A 35 -8.61 -11.74 -31.61
N ASN A 36 -8.15 -10.66 -30.97
CA ASN A 36 -7.99 -10.59 -29.52
C ASN A 36 -9.36 -10.45 -28.82
N LEU A 37 -9.49 -11.13 -27.67
CA LEU A 37 -10.68 -11.01 -26.82
C LEU A 37 -10.63 -9.68 -26.06
N VAL A 38 -11.63 -8.82 -26.27
CA VAL A 38 -11.80 -7.57 -25.56
C VAL A 38 -12.92 -7.72 -24.53
N LEU A 39 -12.69 -7.23 -23.31
CA LEU A 39 -13.68 -7.14 -22.23
C LEU A 39 -13.93 -5.66 -21.92
N SER A 40 -15.22 -5.28 -21.78
CA SER A 40 -15.59 -3.89 -21.48
C SER A 40 -16.87 -3.84 -20.64
N ASP A 41 -17.04 -2.75 -19.91
CA ASP A 41 -18.28 -2.41 -19.19
C ASP A 41 -19.34 -1.77 -20.11
N ARG A 42 -18.98 -1.53 -21.40
CA ARG A 42 -19.88 -0.94 -22.41
C ARG A 42 -19.89 -1.77 -23.68
N PRO A 43 -21.06 -2.06 -24.26
CA PRO A 43 -21.14 -2.73 -25.55
C PRO A 43 -20.66 -1.80 -26.68
N GLN A 44 -19.74 -2.27 -27.52
CA GLN A 44 -19.25 -1.48 -28.65
C GLN A 44 -20.07 -1.70 -29.93
N ASN A 45 -20.82 -2.81 -30.01
CA ASN A 45 -21.71 -3.12 -31.11
C ASN A 45 -22.81 -4.12 -30.70
N ALA A 46 -23.80 -4.34 -31.57
CA ALA A 46 -24.93 -5.26 -31.33
C ALA A 46 -24.51 -6.76 -31.24
N ALA A 47 -23.27 -7.10 -31.61
CA ALA A 47 -22.74 -8.48 -31.56
C ALA A 47 -21.94 -8.74 -30.25
N ALA A 48 -21.84 -7.78 -29.34
CA ALA A 48 -21.19 -7.96 -28.05
C ALA A 48 -22.00 -8.93 -27.18
N ALA A 49 -21.43 -10.11 -26.90
CA ALA A 49 -22.08 -11.09 -26.02
C ALA A 49 -21.94 -10.67 -24.56
N THR A 50 -23.03 -10.81 -23.81
CA THR A 50 -23.03 -10.57 -22.36
C THR A 50 -22.38 -11.75 -21.67
N TYR A 51 -21.32 -11.51 -20.91
CA TYR A 51 -20.71 -12.55 -20.08
C TYR A 51 -21.42 -12.55 -18.72
N ALA A 52 -22.19 -13.59 -18.45
CA ALA A 52 -22.78 -13.80 -17.14
C ALA A 52 -21.68 -14.20 -16.15
N VAL A 53 -21.27 -13.28 -15.31
CA VAL A 53 -20.41 -13.64 -14.16
C VAL A 53 -21.29 -14.35 -13.16
N THR A 54 -21.20 -15.68 -13.09
CA THR A 54 -21.85 -16.46 -12.05
C THR A 54 -21.29 -16.01 -10.72
N SER A 55 -22.12 -15.45 -9.84
CA SER A 55 -21.73 -15.10 -8.49
C SER A 55 -21.36 -16.38 -7.75
N THR A 56 -20.10 -16.75 -7.76
CA THR A 56 -19.58 -17.79 -6.89
C THR A 56 -19.44 -17.17 -5.51
N ASN A 57 -20.34 -17.52 -4.60
CA ASN A 57 -20.14 -17.32 -3.17
C ASN A 57 -18.81 -17.98 -2.79
N GLY A 58 -17.76 -17.20 -2.67
CA GLY A 58 -16.42 -17.69 -2.35
C GLY A 58 -15.28 -17.14 -3.19
N LEU A 59 -15.51 -16.42 -4.28
CA LEU A 59 -14.46 -15.63 -4.89
C LEU A 59 -14.13 -14.47 -3.93
N ARG A 60 -13.16 -14.70 -3.07
CA ARG A 60 -12.36 -13.59 -2.56
C ARG A 60 -11.84 -12.90 -3.82
N THR A 61 -12.31 -11.70 -4.08
CA THR A 61 -11.65 -10.81 -5.00
C THR A 61 -10.23 -10.66 -4.46
N THR A 62 -9.33 -11.51 -4.93
CA THR A 62 -7.91 -11.24 -4.81
C THR A 62 -7.73 -9.94 -5.56
N ARG A 63 -7.73 -8.86 -4.79
CA ARG A 63 -7.38 -7.54 -5.24
C ARG A 63 -6.17 -7.73 -6.15
N ALA A 64 -6.21 -7.20 -7.35
CA ALA A 64 -5.14 -7.29 -8.37
C ALA A 64 -3.77 -6.72 -7.91
N THR A 65 -3.62 -6.49 -6.63
CA THR A 65 -2.43 -6.04 -5.92
C THR A 65 -1.31 -7.08 -5.86
N ALA A 66 -1.59 -8.37 -5.99
CA ALA A 66 -0.55 -9.39 -5.82
C ALA A 66 0.39 -9.49 -7.05
N ALA A 67 -0.15 -9.40 -8.27
CA ALA A 67 0.66 -9.54 -9.50
C ALA A 67 1.55 -8.31 -9.74
N THR A 68 1.07 -7.11 -9.39
CA THR A 68 1.84 -5.87 -9.57
C THR A 68 2.92 -5.71 -8.49
N THR A 69 2.70 -6.29 -7.30
CA THR A 69 3.69 -6.26 -6.21
C THR A 69 4.90 -7.12 -6.51
N THR A 70 4.75 -8.25 -7.18
CA THR A 70 5.86 -9.16 -7.52
C THR A 70 6.74 -8.65 -8.66
N ALA A 71 6.22 -7.80 -9.55
CA ALA A 71 6.95 -7.29 -10.70
C ALA A 71 8.22 -6.49 -10.33
N TYR A 72 8.25 -5.86 -9.16
CA TYR A 72 9.37 -5.03 -8.70
C TYR A 72 10.21 -5.68 -7.59
N ASP A 73 9.89 -6.91 -7.19
CA ASP A 73 10.53 -7.58 -6.06
C ASP A 73 12.03 -7.75 -6.22
N GLY A 74 12.49 -8.03 -7.43
CA GLY A 74 13.92 -8.11 -7.76
C GLY A 74 14.63 -6.79 -7.50
N LEU A 75 14.12 -5.69 -8.06
CA LEU A 75 14.68 -4.34 -7.88
C LEU A 75 14.66 -3.89 -6.42
N ILE A 76 13.54 -4.15 -5.74
CA ILE A 76 13.38 -3.80 -4.31
C ILE A 76 14.40 -4.55 -3.47
N SER A 77 14.54 -5.87 -3.67
CA SER A 77 15.48 -6.70 -2.91
C SER A 77 16.94 -6.32 -3.17
N GLU A 78 17.30 -6.08 -4.43
CA GLU A 78 18.65 -5.65 -4.84
C GLU A 78 19.03 -4.33 -4.16
N HIS A 79 18.23 -3.29 -4.33
CA HIS A 79 18.55 -1.97 -3.78
C HIS A 79 18.43 -1.92 -2.25
N ALA A 80 17.47 -2.64 -1.65
CA ALA A 80 17.37 -2.78 -0.21
C ALA A 80 18.60 -3.42 0.39
N ALA A 81 19.09 -4.52 -0.20
CA ALA A 81 20.31 -5.21 0.23
C ALA A 81 21.56 -4.33 0.07
N ALA A 82 21.72 -3.65 -1.09
CA ALA A 82 22.83 -2.76 -1.36
C ALA A 82 22.96 -1.62 -0.34
N HIS A 83 21.85 -1.16 0.22
CA HIS A 83 21.80 -0.10 1.22
C HIS A 83 21.63 -0.59 2.67
N GLY A 84 21.53 -1.89 2.90
CA GLY A 84 21.28 -2.46 4.23
C GLY A 84 19.95 -2.01 4.84
N ILE A 85 18.91 -1.90 4.02
CA ILE A 85 17.53 -1.59 4.41
C ILE A 85 16.71 -2.86 4.35
N ARG A 86 15.74 -3.00 5.23
CA ARG A 86 14.78 -4.12 5.19
C ARG A 86 13.90 -4.02 3.93
N THR A 87 13.81 -5.12 3.19
CA THR A 87 13.00 -5.20 1.95
C THR A 87 11.52 -4.92 2.23
N ASP A 88 11.00 -5.37 3.37
CA ASP A 88 9.61 -5.13 3.79
C ASP A 88 9.34 -3.63 4.06
N LEU A 89 10.32 -2.89 4.59
CA LEU A 89 10.22 -1.45 4.77
C LEU A 89 10.13 -0.71 3.42
N VAL A 90 11.00 -1.05 2.46
CA VAL A 90 10.98 -0.44 1.12
C VAL A 90 9.63 -0.74 0.44
N ARG A 91 9.16 -1.97 0.53
CA ARG A 91 7.88 -2.40 -0.03
C ARG A 91 6.71 -1.65 0.57
N ALA A 92 6.69 -1.45 1.89
CA ALA A 92 5.66 -0.70 2.60
C ALA A 92 5.66 0.79 2.21
N VAL A 93 6.84 1.39 1.98
CA VAL A 93 6.96 2.75 1.47
C VAL A 93 6.36 2.84 0.07
N ILE A 94 6.74 1.97 -0.88
CA ILE A 94 6.18 1.97 -2.25
C ILE A 94 4.65 1.78 -2.21
N GLN A 95 4.15 0.88 -1.36
CA GLN A 95 2.70 0.68 -1.19
C GLN A 95 2.00 1.93 -0.64
N ALA A 96 2.65 2.67 0.25
CA ALA A 96 2.09 3.90 0.82
C ALA A 96 2.09 5.05 -0.19
N GLU A 97 3.16 5.19 -0.98
CA GLU A 97 3.41 6.29 -1.92
C GLU A 97 2.57 6.18 -3.20
N SER A 98 2.56 5.01 -3.82
CA SER A 98 1.97 4.85 -5.16
C SER A 98 1.01 3.66 -5.30
N ALA A 99 0.87 2.82 -4.27
CA ALA A 99 0.24 1.50 -4.39
C ALA A 99 0.84 0.67 -5.55
N PHE A 100 2.16 0.78 -5.78
CA PHE A 100 2.91 0.15 -6.87
C PHE A 100 2.55 0.64 -8.27
N ASN A 101 1.97 1.84 -8.41
CA ASN A 101 1.74 2.45 -9.72
C ASN A 101 3.00 3.24 -10.17
N PRO A 102 3.73 2.79 -11.22
CA PRO A 102 4.94 3.46 -11.67
C PRO A 102 4.65 4.84 -12.30
N PHE A 103 3.42 5.07 -12.74
CA PHE A 103 2.99 6.35 -13.34
C PHE A 103 2.29 7.28 -12.37
N ALA A 104 2.35 6.98 -11.06
CA ALA A 104 1.73 7.83 -10.05
C ALA A 104 2.36 9.23 -10.07
N ARG A 105 1.50 10.25 -10.01
CA ARG A 105 1.91 11.65 -9.86
C ARG A 105 1.02 12.34 -8.84
N SER A 106 1.64 12.99 -7.86
CA SER A 106 0.90 13.77 -6.88
C SER A 106 0.62 15.19 -7.38
N VAL A 107 -0.34 15.87 -6.75
CA VAL A 107 -0.62 17.30 -7.01
C VAL A 107 0.58 18.21 -6.69
N LYS A 108 1.47 17.77 -5.80
CA LYS A 108 2.71 18.47 -5.43
C LYS A 108 3.87 18.18 -6.39
N GLY A 109 3.66 17.32 -7.39
CA GLY A 109 4.66 16.97 -8.40
C GLY A 109 5.57 15.81 -8.04
N ALA A 110 5.28 15.04 -6.99
CA ALA A 110 5.99 13.79 -6.70
C ALA A 110 5.67 12.73 -7.78
N MET A 111 6.64 11.89 -8.15
CA MET A 111 6.56 11.02 -9.32
C MET A 111 7.01 9.59 -9.04
N GLY A 112 6.33 8.62 -9.66
CA GLY A 112 6.70 7.21 -9.75
C GLY A 112 6.42 6.40 -8.49
N LEU A 113 7.01 5.21 -8.42
CA LEU A 113 6.77 4.20 -7.38
C LEU A 113 7.02 4.70 -5.96
N MET A 114 8.11 5.43 -5.75
CA MET A 114 8.52 5.98 -4.44
C MET A 114 8.24 7.49 -4.32
N GLN A 115 7.43 8.06 -5.22
CA GLN A 115 6.97 9.45 -5.20
C GLN A 115 8.11 10.46 -4.98
N LEU A 116 9.12 10.41 -5.85
CA LEU A 116 10.24 11.32 -5.77
C LEU A 116 9.82 12.74 -6.18
N MET A 117 10.11 13.71 -5.33
CA MET A 117 10.00 15.12 -5.71
C MET A 117 11.06 15.45 -6.79
N PRO A 118 10.78 16.39 -7.72
CA PRO A 118 11.71 16.75 -8.80
C PRO A 118 13.13 17.06 -8.32
N ALA A 119 13.26 17.83 -7.24
CA ALA A 119 14.57 18.15 -6.68
C ALA A 119 15.30 16.90 -6.14
N THR A 120 14.57 15.96 -5.53
CA THR A 120 15.13 14.69 -5.07
C THR A 120 15.54 13.82 -6.26
N ALA A 121 14.71 13.71 -7.28
CA ALA A 121 15.02 12.95 -8.49
C ALA A 121 16.33 13.44 -9.13
N VAL A 122 16.49 14.75 -9.29
CA VAL A 122 17.73 15.36 -9.81
C VAL A 122 18.92 15.07 -8.91
N ALA A 123 18.77 15.24 -7.59
CA ALA A 123 19.86 15.03 -6.64
C ALA A 123 20.39 13.58 -6.62
N TYR A 124 19.53 12.60 -6.97
CA TYR A 124 19.89 11.18 -7.04
C TYR A 124 20.10 10.68 -8.49
N GLY A 125 20.27 11.60 -9.46
CA GLY A 125 20.62 11.27 -10.85
C GLY A 125 19.53 10.47 -11.57
N VAL A 126 18.25 10.79 -11.32
CA VAL A 126 17.12 10.18 -12.02
C VAL A 126 16.85 10.99 -13.29
N THR A 127 16.88 10.32 -14.43
CA THR A 127 16.56 10.90 -15.75
C THR A 127 15.09 10.73 -16.09
N ASN A 128 14.52 9.58 -15.72
CA ASN A 128 13.09 9.29 -15.88
C ASN A 128 12.50 8.78 -14.56
N ALA A 129 11.79 9.65 -13.84
CA ALA A 129 11.18 9.29 -12.56
C ALA A 129 10.03 8.27 -12.68
N TYR A 130 9.56 7.95 -13.89
CA TYR A 130 8.56 6.90 -14.15
C TYR A 130 9.19 5.57 -14.53
N ASP A 131 10.52 5.52 -14.75
CA ASP A 131 11.25 4.26 -14.87
C ASP A 131 11.35 3.59 -13.50
N PRO A 132 10.86 2.34 -13.36
CA PRO A 132 10.84 1.65 -12.08
C PRO A 132 12.23 1.44 -11.47
N ALA A 133 13.24 1.13 -12.29
CA ALA A 133 14.59 0.85 -11.79
C ALA A 133 15.25 2.15 -11.27
N GLU A 134 15.18 3.24 -12.02
CA GLU A 134 15.71 4.53 -11.59
C GLU A 134 14.99 5.05 -10.34
N ASN A 135 13.66 4.93 -10.31
CA ASN A 135 12.84 5.43 -9.21
C ASN A 135 13.10 4.67 -7.91
N ILE A 136 13.12 3.32 -7.96
CA ILE A 136 13.40 2.49 -6.78
C ILE A 136 14.84 2.72 -6.30
N ARG A 137 15.83 2.71 -7.20
CA ARG A 137 17.22 2.98 -6.86
C ARG A 137 17.36 4.29 -6.09
N ALA A 138 16.84 5.37 -6.64
CA ALA A 138 16.96 6.70 -6.05
C ALA A 138 16.13 6.85 -4.76
N GLY A 139 14.91 6.29 -4.72
CA GLY A 139 14.05 6.33 -3.55
C GLY A 139 14.62 5.57 -2.36
N VAL A 140 15.23 4.40 -2.61
CA VAL A 140 15.91 3.61 -1.57
C VAL A 140 17.16 4.35 -1.07
N ALA A 141 17.95 4.93 -1.96
CA ALA A 141 19.11 5.73 -1.59
C ALA A 141 18.72 6.96 -0.75
N TYR A 142 17.63 7.64 -1.12
CA TYR A 142 17.08 8.74 -0.34
C TYR A 142 16.58 8.29 1.04
N LEU A 143 15.83 7.20 1.11
CA LEU A 143 15.40 6.62 2.38
C LEU A 143 16.59 6.25 3.27
N LYS A 144 17.66 5.68 2.68
CA LYS A 144 18.90 5.39 3.41
C LYS A 144 19.54 6.65 3.98
N SER A 145 19.59 7.73 3.22
CA SER A 145 20.16 9.00 3.69
C SER A 145 19.39 9.54 4.91
N LEU A 146 18.08 9.39 4.91
CA LEU A 146 17.22 9.78 6.04
C LEU A 146 17.43 8.86 7.26
N LEU A 147 17.50 7.54 7.07
CA LEU A 147 17.83 6.60 8.14
C LEU A 147 19.19 6.94 8.79
N ASN A 148 20.20 7.25 7.99
CA ASN A 148 21.51 7.66 8.50
C ASN A 148 21.42 8.99 9.25
N ARG A 149 20.68 9.96 8.72
CA ARG A 149 20.49 11.29 9.35
C ARG A 149 19.84 11.19 10.73
N TYR A 150 18.90 10.27 10.91
CA TYR A 150 18.17 10.08 12.17
C TYR A 150 18.64 8.86 12.96
N SER A 151 19.93 8.47 12.84
CA SER A 151 20.56 7.40 13.63
C SER A 151 19.77 6.09 13.60
N GLN A 152 19.29 5.71 12.41
CA GLN A 152 18.47 4.50 12.15
C GLN A 152 17.10 4.52 12.86
N ASN A 153 16.62 5.67 13.28
CA ASN A 153 15.24 5.83 13.75
C ASN A 153 14.29 5.83 12.54
N GLU A 154 13.66 4.68 12.29
CA GLU A 154 12.75 4.48 11.16
C GLU A 154 11.56 5.45 11.22
N GLU A 155 11.03 5.74 12.41
CA GLU A 155 9.88 6.64 12.58
C GLU A 155 10.19 8.06 12.12
N LEU A 156 11.34 8.60 12.53
CA LEU A 156 11.79 9.94 12.13
C LEU A 156 12.18 9.99 10.65
N ALA A 157 12.82 8.93 10.14
CA ALA A 157 13.16 8.84 8.72
C ALA A 157 11.92 8.82 7.83
N LEU A 158 10.90 8.05 8.20
CA LEU A 158 9.60 8.02 7.50
C LEU A 158 8.85 9.35 7.59
N ALA A 159 8.86 9.99 8.77
CA ALA A 159 8.27 11.32 8.92
C ALA A 159 8.97 12.36 8.04
N ALA A 160 10.31 12.29 7.95
CA ALA A 160 11.09 13.17 7.08
C ALA A 160 10.90 12.85 5.59
N TYR A 161 10.70 11.59 5.23
CA TYR A 161 10.38 11.19 3.86
C TYR A 161 9.08 11.84 3.38
N ASN A 162 8.03 11.79 4.21
CA ASN A 162 6.72 12.33 3.89
C ASN A 162 6.63 13.86 4.04
N ALA A 163 7.11 14.41 5.15
CA ALA A 163 6.93 15.83 5.48
C ALA A 163 8.15 16.71 5.17
N GLY A 164 9.27 16.09 4.83
CA GLY A 164 10.56 16.77 4.66
C GLY A 164 11.35 16.93 5.96
N THR A 165 12.67 16.96 5.84
CA THR A 165 13.60 17.10 6.97
C THR A 165 13.41 18.42 7.73
N GLY A 166 13.01 19.49 7.02
CA GLY A 166 12.73 20.80 7.62
C GLY A 166 11.56 20.76 8.60
N ALA A 167 10.51 19.97 8.28
CA ALA A 167 9.37 19.81 9.18
C ALA A 167 9.79 19.07 10.46
N VAL A 168 10.53 17.95 10.33
CA VAL A 168 11.03 17.19 11.50
C VAL A 168 11.94 18.07 12.38
N HIS A 169 12.85 18.82 11.78
CA HIS A 169 13.71 19.76 12.52
C HIS A 169 12.91 20.83 13.24
N LYS A 170 11.92 21.45 12.59
CA LYS A 170 11.04 22.47 13.20
C LYS A 170 10.36 21.98 14.48
N TYR A 171 10.05 20.68 14.54
CA TYR A 171 9.41 20.06 15.71
C TYR A 171 10.41 19.34 16.64
N GLY A 172 11.66 19.81 16.71
CA GLY A 172 12.65 19.33 17.67
C GLY A 172 13.13 17.90 17.42
N ASN A 173 13.22 17.47 16.14
CA ASN A 173 13.49 16.10 15.73
C ASN A 173 12.47 15.08 16.27
N ALA A 174 11.20 15.48 16.27
CA ALA A 174 10.06 14.61 16.54
C ALA A 174 9.17 14.49 15.29
N VAL A 175 8.28 13.50 15.29
CA VAL A 175 7.27 13.37 14.23
C VAL A 175 6.35 14.59 14.25
N PRO A 176 6.28 15.35 13.14
CA PRO A 176 5.42 16.54 13.09
C PRO A 176 3.96 16.21 13.42
N PRO A 177 3.22 17.12 14.08
CA PRO A 177 1.83 16.87 14.45
C PRO A 177 0.85 16.94 13.27
N TYR A 178 1.33 16.71 12.05
CA TYR A 178 0.51 16.66 10.86
C TYR A 178 -0.21 15.31 10.79
N ARG A 179 -1.53 15.32 10.66
CA ARG A 179 -2.36 14.10 10.58
C ARG A 179 -1.90 13.19 9.43
N GLU A 180 -1.57 13.77 8.28
CA GLU A 180 -1.07 13.03 7.12
C GLU A 180 0.21 12.27 7.46
N THR A 181 1.21 12.95 8.03
CA THR A 181 2.51 12.36 8.37
C THR A 181 2.39 11.26 9.45
N ARG A 182 1.59 11.49 10.49
CA ARG A 182 1.34 10.48 11.52
C ARG A 182 0.68 9.22 10.95
N ASN A 183 -0.33 9.41 10.10
CA ASN A 183 -1.00 8.30 9.43
C ASN A 183 -0.06 7.56 8.48
N TYR A 184 0.80 8.27 7.76
CA TYR A 184 1.81 7.70 6.88
C TYR A 184 2.78 6.80 7.65
N VAL A 185 3.39 7.31 8.71
CA VAL A 185 4.31 6.57 9.58
C VAL A 185 3.63 5.32 10.15
N SER A 186 2.46 5.48 10.75
CA SER A 186 1.69 4.37 11.33
C SER A 186 1.33 3.30 10.29
N LYS A 187 0.91 3.71 9.08
CA LYS A 187 0.57 2.80 7.99
C LYS A 187 1.76 1.93 7.60
N ILE A 188 2.95 2.54 7.43
CA ILE A 188 4.16 1.83 7.03
C ILE A 188 4.63 0.89 8.14
N GLN A 189 4.66 1.35 9.39
CA GLN A 189 5.05 0.53 10.54
C GLN A 189 4.14 -0.70 10.71
N ASN A 190 2.84 -0.54 10.48
CA ASN A 190 1.89 -1.65 10.55
C ASN A 190 2.07 -2.66 9.39
N GLN A 191 2.50 -2.21 8.21
CA GLN A 191 2.72 -3.07 7.04
C GLN A 191 4.08 -3.76 7.06
N ALA A 192 5.14 -3.03 7.38
CA ALA A 192 6.50 -3.54 7.43
C ALA A 192 6.84 -4.27 8.74
N GLY A 193 5.95 -4.18 9.73
CA GLY A 193 6.29 -4.52 11.10
C GLY A 193 7.29 -3.51 11.71
N THR A 194 7.19 -3.29 13.00
CA THR A 194 8.24 -2.56 13.71
C THR A 194 9.50 -3.43 13.74
N ARG A 195 10.66 -2.83 13.55
CA ARG A 195 11.93 -3.49 13.84
C ARG A 195 11.91 -3.86 15.33
N ARG A 196 11.37 -5.04 15.66
CA ARG A 196 11.55 -5.57 17.00
C ARG A 196 13.06 -5.80 17.15
N PRO A 197 13.73 -5.20 18.13
CA PRO A 197 15.12 -5.54 18.38
C PRO A 197 15.15 -7.06 18.56
N MET A 198 15.93 -7.72 17.71
CA MET A 198 16.07 -9.16 17.77
C MET A 198 16.68 -9.46 19.15
N LYS A 199 15.88 -9.96 20.07
CA LYS A 199 16.39 -10.38 21.38
C LYS A 199 17.32 -11.55 21.12
N VAL A 200 18.61 -11.34 21.33
CA VAL A 200 19.59 -12.40 21.30
C VAL A 200 19.71 -12.95 22.71
N TYR A 201 19.39 -14.21 22.85
CA TYR A 201 19.52 -14.93 24.11
C TYR A 201 20.90 -15.62 24.15
N LYS A 202 21.66 -15.39 25.22
CA LYS A 202 22.86 -16.14 25.50
C LYS A 202 22.45 -17.38 26.27
N ILE A 203 22.63 -18.56 25.69
CA ILE A 203 22.40 -19.84 26.34
C ILE A 203 23.76 -20.37 26.71
N VAL A 204 23.92 -20.76 28.01
CA VAL A 204 25.12 -21.44 28.50
C VAL A 204 24.71 -22.88 28.77
N GLU A 205 25.23 -23.81 28.01
CA GLU A 205 25.05 -25.26 28.21
C GLU A 205 26.31 -25.85 28.82
N ILE A 206 26.18 -26.65 29.83
CA ILE A 206 27.32 -27.41 30.39
C ILE A 206 27.29 -28.81 29.74
N LYS A 207 28.29 -29.10 28.91
CA LYS A 207 28.46 -30.40 28.28
C LYS A 207 29.85 -30.96 28.63
N ASP A 208 29.89 -32.14 29.20
CA ASP A 208 31.14 -32.79 29.63
C ASP A 208 32.01 -31.93 30.56
N GLY A 209 31.35 -31.16 31.47
CA GLY A 209 32.02 -30.26 32.41
C GLY A 209 32.58 -28.96 31.78
N ARG A 210 32.28 -28.68 30.53
CA ARG A 210 32.70 -27.46 29.81
C ARG A 210 31.49 -26.60 29.52
N GLU A 211 31.64 -25.27 29.71
CA GLU A 211 30.64 -24.29 29.31
C GLU A 211 30.67 -24.08 27.80
N ILE A 212 29.54 -24.34 27.16
CA ILE A 212 29.34 -24.00 25.74
C ILE A 212 28.37 -22.84 25.66
N VAL A 213 28.85 -21.71 25.16
CA VAL A 213 28.03 -20.50 24.95
C VAL A 213 27.45 -20.53 23.56
N ARG A 214 26.11 -20.45 23.44
CA ARG A 214 25.38 -20.34 22.19
C ARG A 214 24.53 -19.08 22.22
N TYR A 215 24.46 -18.40 21.08
CA TYR A 215 23.56 -17.27 20.89
C TYR A 215 22.40 -17.68 19.97
N THR A 216 21.16 -17.38 20.37
CA THR A 216 19.96 -17.68 19.60
C THR A 216 18.95 -16.52 19.68
N ASN A 217 18.13 -16.38 18.67
CA ASN A 217 17.01 -15.44 18.65
C ASN A 217 15.70 -16.07 19.15
N THR A 218 15.73 -17.37 19.46
CA THR A 218 14.58 -18.09 20.00
C THR A 218 14.67 -18.09 21.53
N PRO A 219 13.60 -17.67 22.26
CA PRO A 219 13.61 -17.74 23.71
C PRO A 219 13.81 -19.19 24.19
N PRO A 220 14.63 -19.39 25.21
CA PRO A 220 14.80 -20.74 25.79
C PRO A 220 13.43 -21.24 26.29
N THR A 221 13.06 -22.45 25.91
CA THR A 221 11.86 -23.13 26.46
C THR A 221 12.10 -23.43 27.92
N PRO A 222 11.11 -23.22 28.81
CA PRO A 222 11.26 -23.44 30.24
C PRO A 222 11.64 -24.90 30.63
N ASP A 223 11.46 -25.84 29.73
CA ASP A 223 11.62 -27.26 29.93
C ASP A 223 13.08 -27.77 29.80
N ARG A 224 14.05 -26.89 29.50
CA ARG A 224 15.49 -27.26 29.38
C ARG A 224 16.36 -26.72 30.52
N LEU A 225 15.73 -26.27 31.61
CA LEU A 225 16.42 -25.74 32.79
C LEU A 225 16.34 -26.73 34.00
N LYS A 226 16.29 -28.05 33.72
CA LYS A 226 16.45 -29.08 34.77
C LYS A 226 17.77 -29.80 34.63
#